data_74b8c83565cc0d9db97380cc75e09705
#
_entry.id   74b8c83565cc0d9db97380cc75e09705
#
_cell.length_a   1.000
_cell.length_b   1.000
_cell.length_c   1.000
_cell.angle_alpha   90.00
_cell.angle_beta   90.00
_cell.angle_gamma   90.00
#
_symmetry.space_group_name_H-M   'P 1'
#
loop_
_entity.id
_entity.type
_entity.pdbx_description
1 polymer ?
#
loop_
_entity_poly.entity_id
_entity_poly.type
_entity_poly.pdbx_seq_one_letter_code
_entity_poly.pdbx_strand_id
1 'polypeptide(L)'
;MVDSLPIELCHAVRMDRVKRFQGIADIGYCASKKQWYYGFKLHLQVTDQGLPMGYVVTEASCHDRIAAESVMTQISHPYNFGDKGFISSDLQKRLYEEYQMALWTPSRKNQKHRPPETWEQWIKQKRKVIETVFSVLVDHYRITEIRANSIIGFEVALDGILLAYSLVTLGLVER
;
A
#
# COMPACT_ATOMS: atom_id res chain seq x y z
N MET A 1 -4.51 0.07 9.10
CA MET A 1 -4.44 -0.96 8.04
C MET A 1 -3.30 -0.61 7.10
N VAL A 2 -2.63 -1.62 6.54
CA VAL A 2 -1.54 -1.43 5.57
C VAL A 2 -1.79 -2.30 4.33
N ASP A 3 -1.59 -1.73 3.15
CA ASP A 3 -1.70 -2.44 1.87
C ASP A 3 -0.91 -1.69 0.78
N SER A 4 -0.80 -2.28 -0.41
CA SER A 4 -0.05 -1.70 -1.52
C SER A 4 -0.91 -1.48 -2.76
N LEU A 5 -0.63 -0.36 -3.46
CA LEU A 5 -1.29 0.04 -4.70
C LEU A 5 -0.25 0.17 -5.82
N PRO A 6 -0.40 -0.54 -6.95
CA PRO A 6 0.43 -0.34 -8.13
C PRO A 6 0.22 1.04 -8.75
N ILE A 7 1.32 1.75 -9.02
CA ILE A 7 1.33 3.00 -9.82
C ILE A 7 2.03 2.72 -11.14
N GLU A 8 1.25 2.49 -12.17
CA GLU A 8 1.71 2.14 -13.50
C GLU A 8 2.20 3.39 -14.24
N LEU A 9 3.47 3.40 -14.66
CA LEU A 9 4.06 4.48 -15.46
C LEU A 9 3.87 4.28 -16.95
N CYS A 10 3.79 3.04 -17.40
CA CYS A 10 3.47 2.68 -18.78
C CYS A 10 2.87 1.29 -18.89
N HIS A 11 2.16 1.09 -19.98
CA HIS A 11 1.54 -0.20 -20.34
C HIS A 11 2.61 -1.29 -20.59
N ALA A 12 2.31 -2.54 -20.25
CA ALA A 12 3.19 -3.71 -20.39
C ALA A 12 3.89 -3.79 -21.76
N VAL A 13 3.17 -3.51 -22.85
CA VAL A 13 3.70 -3.53 -24.24
C VAL A 13 4.83 -2.53 -24.49
N ARG A 14 5.00 -1.51 -23.63
CA ARG A 14 5.99 -0.44 -23.79
C ARG A 14 7.14 -0.51 -22.78
N MET A 15 7.16 -1.48 -21.89
CA MET A 15 8.11 -1.55 -20.77
C MET A 15 9.57 -1.48 -21.22
N ASP A 16 9.94 -2.20 -22.30
CA ASP A 16 11.31 -2.26 -22.82
C ASP A 16 11.81 -0.95 -23.43
N ARG A 17 10.91 -0.01 -23.73
CA ARG A 17 11.22 1.27 -24.41
C ARG A 17 11.12 2.47 -23.50
N VAL A 18 10.68 2.30 -22.26
CA VAL A 18 10.47 3.41 -21.32
C VAL A 18 11.79 3.90 -20.78
N LYS A 19 12.03 5.20 -20.96
CA LYS A 19 13.21 5.89 -20.41
C LYS A 19 12.89 6.62 -19.09
N ARG A 20 11.61 6.78 -18.79
CA ARG A 20 11.14 7.53 -17.62
C ARG A 20 11.43 6.74 -16.35
N PHE A 21 12.12 7.37 -15.39
CA PHE A 21 12.52 6.78 -14.12
C PHE A 21 13.39 5.51 -14.23
N GLN A 22 14.22 5.39 -15.28
CA GLN A 22 15.18 4.30 -15.38
C GLN A 22 16.10 4.26 -14.16
N GLY A 23 16.31 3.04 -13.62
CA GLY A 23 17.13 2.82 -12.41
C GLY A 23 16.45 3.17 -11.09
N ILE A 24 15.18 3.65 -11.12
CA ILE A 24 14.39 3.98 -9.92
C ILE A 24 13.07 3.20 -9.93
N ALA A 25 12.41 3.10 -11.07
CA ALA A 25 11.23 2.27 -11.29
C ALA A 25 11.62 0.91 -11.87
N ASP A 26 10.78 -0.10 -11.66
CA ASP A 26 11.05 -1.46 -12.14
C ASP A 26 9.75 -2.14 -12.62
N ILE A 27 9.90 -3.36 -13.13
CA ILE A 27 8.78 -4.20 -13.59
C ILE A 27 8.28 -5.04 -12.42
N GLY A 28 6.98 -4.92 -12.12
CA GLY A 28 6.28 -5.70 -11.13
C GLY A 28 5.07 -6.43 -11.68
N TYR A 29 4.54 -7.36 -10.92
CA TYR A 29 3.32 -8.09 -11.25
C TYR A 29 2.16 -7.69 -10.35
N CYS A 30 1.08 -7.22 -10.94
CA CYS A 30 -0.16 -6.92 -10.24
C CYS A 30 -1.07 -8.15 -10.24
N ALA A 31 -1.18 -8.84 -9.09
CA ALA A 31 -1.94 -10.08 -8.97
C ALA A 31 -3.45 -9.88 -9.18
N SER A 32 -4.01 -8.75 -8.74
CA SER A 32 -5.44 -8.44 -8.90
C SER A 32 -5.84 -8.22 -10.35
N LYS A 33 -4.98 -7.56 -11.13
CA LYS A 33 -5.18 -7.31 -12.57
C LYS A 33 -4.59 -8.40 -13.46
N LYS A 34 -3.84 -9.37 -12.89
CA LYS A 34 -3.12 -10.45 -13.60
C LYS A 34 -2.23 -9.93 -14.73
N GLN A 35 -1.56 -8.80 -14.52
CA GLN A 35 -0.71 -8.17 -15.55
C GLN A 35 0.62 -7.68 -14.99
N TRP A 36 1.63 -7.66 -15.84
CA TRP A 36 2.89 -6.99 -15.59
C TRP A 36 2.76 -5.50 -15.87
N TYR A 37 3.45 -4.67 -15.09
CA TYR A 37 3.52 -3.23 -15.29
C TYR A 37 4.92 -2.71 -14.95
N TYR A 38 5.30 -1.61 -15.56
CA TYR A 38 6.50 -0.87 -15.19
C TYR A 38 6.09 0.35 -14.38
N GLY A 39 6.69 0.52 -13.22
CA GLY A 39 6.35 1.65 -12.37
C GLY A 39 6.79 1.52 -10.92
N PHE A 40 5.97 2.06 -10.06
CA PHE A 40 6.13 2.07 -8.61
C PHE A 40 5.03 1.29 -7.91
N LYS A 41 5.26 1.06 -6.63
CA LYS A 41 4.27 0.52 -5.71
C LYS A 41 4.17 1.47 -4.51
N LEU A 42 2.98 2.01 -4.27
CA LEU A 42 2.65 2.79 -3.10
C LEU A 42 2.25 1.84 -1.97
N HIS A 43 2.98 1.82 -0.88
CA HIS A 43 2.59 1.16 0.35
C HIS A 43 2.00 2.21 1.28
N LEU A 44 0.75 2.04 1.70
CA LEU A 44 0.01 3.02 2.46
C LEU A 44 -0.50 2.41 3.76
N GLN A 45 -0.34 3.14 4.87
CA GLN A 45 -0.97 2.84 6.15
C GLN A 45 -2.10 3.83 6.38
N VAL A 46 -3.28 3.31 6.77
CA VAL A 46 -4.45 4.15 7.08
C VAL A 46 -5.07 3.76 8.43
N THR A 47 -5.77 4.71 9.03
CA THR A 47 -6.61 4.47 10.22
C THR A 47 -7.82 3.61 9.87
N ASP A 48 -8.64 3.25 10.85
CA ASP A 48 -9.94 2.59 10.67
C ASP A 48 -11.01 3.51 10.06
N GLN A 49 -10.76 4.81 10.04
CA GLN A 49 -11.58 5.82 9.36
C GLN A 49 -11.08 6.14 7.93
N GLY A 50 -10.00 5.48 7.50
CA GLY A 50 -9.42 5.68 6.17
C GLY A 50 -8.46 6.86 6.04
N LEU A 51 -8.06 7.50 7.15
CA LEU A 51 -7.10 8.60 7.10
C LEU A 51 -5.68 8.05 6.89
N PRO A 52 -4.90 8.55 5.89
CA PRO A 52 -3.50 8.22 5.71
C PRO A 52 -2.67 8.54 6.94
N MET A 53 -1.86 7.57 7.39
CA MET A 53 -0.94 7.72 8.53
C MET A 53 0.51 7.80 8.05
N GLY A 54 0.89 6.99 7.08
CA GLY A 54 2.23 6.96 6.54
C GLY A 54 2.24 6.25 5.19
N TYR A 55 3.23 6.55 4.37
CA TYR A 55 3.40 5.84 3.09
C TYR A 55 4.86 5.68 2.70
N VAL A 56 5.13 4.70 1.87
CA VAL A 56 6.43 4.48 1.21
C VAL A 56 6.18 4.14 -0.26
N VAL A 57 6.96 4.74 -1.15
CA VAL A 57 6.99 4.38 -2.57
C VAL A 57 8.21 3.53 -2.82
N THR A 58 8.01 2.38 -3.47
CA THR A 58 9.08 1.49 -3.88
C THR A 58 8.99 1.22 -5.39
N GLU A 59 10.05 0.67 -5.97
CA GLU A 59 9.98 0.04 -7.28
C GLU A 59 8.90 -1.06 -7.32
N ALA A 60 8.29 -1.29 -8.47
CA ALA A 60 7.19 -2.23 -8.62
C ALA A 60 7.56 -3.69 -8.28
N SER A 61 8.83 -4.08 -8.42
CA SER A 61 9.35 -5.42 -8.07
C SER A 61 9.49 -5.65 -6.57
N CYS A 62 9.51 -4.59 -5.75
CA CYS A 62 9.68 -4.69 -4.31
C CYS A 62 8.55 -5.51 -3.68
N HIS A 63 8.91 -6.46 -2.81
CA HIS A 63 7.93 -7.28 -2.11
C HIS A 63 7.32 -6.51 -0.93
N ASP A 64 5.99 -6.59 -0.76
CA ASP A 64 5.24 -5.83 0.24
C ASP A 64 5.79 -5.97 1.67
N ARG A 65 6.29 -7.16 2.05
CA ARG A 65 6.90 -7.41 3.36
C ARG A 65 8.17 -6.59 3.63
N ILE A 66 8.89 -6.15 2.57
CA ILE A 66 10.13 -5.36 2.71
C ILE A 66 9.78 -3.92 3.07
N ALA A 67 8.78 -3.35 2.41
CA ALA A 67 8.32 -1.99 2.67
C ALA A 67 7.46 -1.88 3.94
N ALA A 68 6.91 -2.99 4.43
CA ALA A 68 5.95 -3.01 5.53
C ALA A 68 6.48 -2.36 6.81
N GLU A 69 7.71 -2.70 7.19
CA GLU A 69 8.33 -2.13 8.39
C GLU A 69 8.50 -0.61 8.26
N SER A 70 9.06 -0.16 7.14
CA SER A 70 9.29 1.26 6.88
C SER A 70 8.01 2.09 6.89
N VAL A 71 6.89 1.55 6.39
CA VAL A 71 5.62 2.29 6.37
C VAL A 71 4.94 2.28 7.74
N MET A 72 5.01 1.17 8.49
CA MET A 72 4.33 1.06 9.78
C MET A 72 5.06 1.79 10.91
N THR A 73 6.37 2.02 10.77
CA THR A 73 7.18 2.71 11.78
C THR A 73 7.17 4.23 11.64
N GLN A 74 6.67 4.79 10.53
CA GLN A 74 6.52 6.25 10.38
C GLN A 74 5.57 6.83 11.43
N ILE A 75 4.41 6.21 11.61
CA ILE A 75 3.50 6.49 12.71
C ILE A 75 3.12 5.14 13.32
N SER A 76 3.77 4.81 14.43
CA SER A 76 3.57 3.53 15.09
C SER A 76 2.16 3.40 15.67
N HIS A 77 1.53 2.25 15.43
CA HIS A 77 0.24 1.91 16.03
C HIS A 77 0.33 0.47 16.56
N PRO A 78 -0.16 0.18 17.78
CA PRO A 78 -0.01 -1.14 18.40
C PRO A 78 -0.66 -2.27 17.59
N TYR A 79 -1.66 -1.97 16.78
CA TYR A 79 -2.38 -2.99 15.99
C TYR A 79 -2.43 -2.62 14.51
N ASN A 80 -1.82 -3.45 13.68
CA ASN A 80 -1.82 -3.29 12.21
C ASN A 80 -2.49 -4.49 11.54
N PHE A 81 -3.21 -4.23 10.45
CA PHE A 81 -3.83 -5.25 9.61
C PHE A 81 -3.23 -5.17 8.21
N GLY A 82 -2.70 -6.29 7.74
CA GLY A 82 -2.11 -6.39 6.41
C GLY A 82 -2.76 -7.49 5.56
N ASP A 83 -2.45 -7.51 4.26
CA ASP A 83 -2.84 -8.62 3.38
C ASP A 83 -1.93 -9.84 3.57
N LYS A 84 -2.26 -10.92 2.85
CA LYS A 84 -1.45 -12.16 2.81
C LYS A 84 -0.04 -11.94 2.27
N GLY A 85 0.19 -10.88 1.49
CA GLY A 85 1.51 -10.45 1.05
C GLY A 85 2.47 -10.07 2.17
N PHE A 86 1.92 -9.66 3.32
CA PHE A 86 2.67 -9.27 4.52
C PHE A 86 2.96 -10.41 5.49
N ILE A 87 2.53 -11.66 5.18
CA ILE A 87 2.76 -12.82 6.06
C ILE A 87 4.26 -13.13 6.10
N SER A 88 4.89 -12.85 7.24
CA SER A 88 6.27 -13.18 7.56
C SER A 88 6.41 -13.26 9.07
N SER A 89 6.83 -14.43 9.58
CA SER A 89 7.10 -14.64 11.01
C SER A 89 8.19 -13.70 11.52
N ASP A 90 9.24 -13.50 10.72
CA ASP A 90 10.37 -12.66 11.07
C ASP A 90 9.98 -11.18 11.15
N LEU A 91 9.17 -10.70 10.19
CA LEU A 91 8.62 -9.34 10.22
C LEU A 91 7.71 -9.15 11.45
N GLN A 92 6.78 -10.08 11.69
CA GLN A 92 5.87 -10.00 12.84
C GLN A 92 6.62 -10.00 14.17
N LYS A 93 7.68 -10.82 14.27
CA LYS A 93 8.53 -10.91 15.46
C LYS A 93 9.28 -9.58 15.68
N ARG A 94 9.96 -9.02 14.65
CA ARG A 94 10.66 -7.74 14.76
C ARG A 94 9.72 -6.61 15.13
N LEU A 95 8.58 -6.48 14.45
CA LEU A 95 7.59 -5.45 14.75
C LEU A 95 7.11 -5.51 16.20
N TYR A 96 6.95 -6.72 16.75
CA TYR A 96 6.54 -6.89 18.13
C TYR A 96 7.67 -6.60 19.13
N GLU A 97 8.87 -7.15 18.88
CA GLU A 97 10.00 -7.02 19.81
C GLU A 97 10.59 -5.61 19.84
N GLU A 98 10.74 -4.96 18.67
CA GLU A 98 11.40 -3.66 18.57
C GLU A 98 10.44 -2.48 18.70
N TYR A 99 9.20 -2.61 18.21
CA TYR A 99 8.26 -1.50 18.13
C TYR A 99 6.97 -1.72 18.91
N GLN A 100 6.81 -2.86 19.59
CA GLN A 100 5.58 -3.25 20.32
C GLN A 100 4.33 -3.21 19.44
N MET A 101 4.48 -3.54 18.16
CA MET A 101 3.42 -3.55 17.16
C MET A 101 3.03 -4.97 16.77
N ALA A 102 1.74 -5.28 16.81
CA ALA A 102 1.18 -6.51 16.29
C ALA A 102 0.72 -6.32 14.84
N LEU A 103 1.17 -7.19 13.92
CA LEU A 103 0.71 -7.25 12.56
C LEU A 103 -0.18 -8.49 12.36
N TRP A 104 -1.46 -8.26 12.10
CA TRP A 104 -2.44 -9.30 11.86
C TRP A 104 -2.75 -9.44 10.37
N THR A 105 -2.68 -10.67 9.89
CA THR A 105 -2.90 -11.01 8.48
C THR A 105 -3.89 -12.17 8.37
N PRO A 106 -4.67 -12.27 7.27
CA PRO A 106 -5.51 -13.43 7.02
C PRO A 106 -4.68 -14.71 6.87
N SER A 107 -5.18 -15.84 7.33
CA SER A 107 -4.50 -17.13 7.25
C SER A 107 -4.32 -17.59 5.80
N ARG A 108 -3.24 -18.32 5.52
CA ARG A 108 -3.07 -19.06 4.26
C ARG A 108 -3.91 -20.33 4.26
N LYS A 109 -4.37 -20.78 3.09
CA LYS A 109 -5.18 -22.02 2.97
C LYS A 109 -4.51 -23.24 3.59
N ASN A 110 -3.18 -23.31 3.56
CA ASN A 110 -2.37 -24.44 4.04
C ASN A 110 -1.81 -24.25 5.45
N GLN A 111 -2.27 -23.25 6.20
CA GLN A 111 -1.79 -23.00 7.56
C GLN A 111 -2.36 -24.04 8.52
N LYS A 112 -1.46 -24.69 9.32
CA LYS A 112 -1.82 -25.78 10.25
C LYS A 112 -2.73 -25.27 11.40
N HIS A 113 -2.43 -24.09 11.94
CA HIS A 113 -3.22 -23.47 13.01
C HIS A 113 -3.93 -22.25 12.45
N ARG A 114 -5.24 -22.33 12.30
CA ARG A 114 -6.07 -21.21 11.83
C ARG A 114 -6.81 -20.60 13.02
N PRO A 115 -6.88 -19.27 13.09
CA PRO A 115 -7.75 -18.61 14.03
C PRO A 115 -9.22 -18.96 13.71
N PRO A 116 -10.16 -18.72 14.65
CA PRO A 116 -11.58 -18.90 14.41
C PRO A 116 -12.06 -18.15 13.16
N GLU A 117 -13.06 -18.70 12.47
CA GLU A 117 -13.60 -18.10 11.24
C GLU A 117 -14.16 -16.69 11.48
N THR A 118 -14.75 -16.46 12.64
CA THR A 118 -15.23 -15.13 13.06
C THR A 118 -14.12 -14.08 13.09
N TRP A 119 -12.91 -14.47 13.50
CA TRP A 119 -11.74 -13.61 13.51
C TRP A 119 -11.27 -13.29 12.06
N GLU A 120 -11.22 -14.30 11.19
CA GLU A 120 -10.86 -14.09 9.79
C GLU A 120 -11.86 -13.18 9.06
N GLN A 121 -13.16 -13.34 9.35
CA GLN A 121 -14.21 -12.49 8.80
C GLN A 121 -14.08 -11.04 9.31
N TRP A 122 -13.75 -10.86 10.59
CA TRP A 122 -13.53 -9.55 11.17
C TRP A 122 -12.31 -8.84 10.57
N ILE A 123 -11.16 -9.53 10.42
CA ILE A 123 -9.98 -8.97 9.71
C ILE A 123 -10.34 -8.56 8.29
N LYS A 124 -11.06 -9.41 7.56
CA LYS A 124 -11.53 -9.12 6.21
C LYS A 124 -12.39 -7.87 6.14
N GLN A 125 -13.30 -7.72 7.08
CA GLN A 125 -14.17 -6.55 7.17
C GLN A 125 -13.37 -5.27 7.45
N LYS A 126 -12.43 -5.31 8.39
CA LYS A 126 -11.55 -4.17 8.70
C LYS A 126 -10.71 -3.74 7.50
N ARG A 127 -10.20 -4.69 6.72
CA ARG A 127 -9.41 -4.41 5.51
C ARG A 127 -10.16 -3.72 4.38
N LYS A 128 -11.49 -3.84 4.32
CA LYS A 128 -12.31 -3.12 3.31
C LYS A 128 -12.10 -1.60 3.34
N VAL A 129 -11.70 -1.05 4.48
CA VAL A 129 -11.45 0.39 4.60
C VAL A 129 -10.32 0.82 3.67
N ILE A 130 -9.16 0.13 3.66
CA ILE A 130 -8.04 0.50 2.80
C ILE A 130 -8.36 0.24 1.32
N GLU A 131 -9.14 -0.81 1.01
CA GLU A 131 -9.62 -1.06 -0.35
C GLU A 131 -10.51 0.10 -0.85
N THR A 132 -11.38 0.63 0.03
CA THR A 132 -12.20 1.82 -0.26
C THR A 132 -11.32 3.06 -0.44
N VAL A 133 -10.32 3.27 0.41
CA VAL A 133 -9.36 4.37 0.27
C VAL A 133 -8.68 4.32 -1.09
N PHE A 134 -8.18 3.16 -1.50
CA PHE A 134 -7.54 3.00 -2.81
C PHE A 134 -8.48 3.26 -3.97
N SER A 135 -9.74 2.78 -3.89
CA SER A 135 -10.74 3.10 -4.92
C SER A 135 -10.95 4.61 -5.04
N VAL A 136 -11.13 5.31 -3.93
CA VAL A 136 -11.31 6.77 -3.93
C VAL A 136 -10.07 7.50 -4.48
N LEU A 137 -8.86 7.09 -4.06
CA LEU A 137 -7.60 7.68 -4.54
C LEU A 137 -7.42 7.47 -6.06
N VAL A 138 -7.82 6.31 -6.58
CA VAL A 138 -7.75 6.02 -8.02
C VAL A 138 -8.83 6.76 -8.79
N ASP A 139 -10.10 6.64 -8.38
CA ASP A 139 -11.25 7.08 -9.16
C ASP A 139 -11.45 8.60 -9.12
N HIS A 140 -11.22 9.23 -7.95
CA HIS A 140 -11.45 10.65 -7.75
C HIS A 140 -10.18 11.50 -7.79
N TYR A 141 -9.07 10.98 -7.25
CA TYR A 141 -7.81 11.73 -7.15
C TYR A 141 -6.77 11.32 -8.20
N ARG A 142 -7.06 10.29 -9.00
CA ARG A 142 -6.21 9.82 -10.12
C ARG A 142 -4.76 9.56 -9.72
N ILE A 143 -4.55 8.99 -8.53
CA ILE A 143 -3.22 8.74 -7.97
C ILE A 143 -2.34 7.84 -8.86
N THR A 144 -2.95 7.01 -9.71
CA THR A 144 -2.27 6.15 -10.68
C THR A 144 -1.93 6.85 -11.99
N GLU A 145 -2.36 8.12 -12.18
CA GLU A 145 -2.16 8.89 -13.42
C GLU A 145 -1.17 10.06 -13.25
N ILE A 146 -0.31 10.02 -12.24
CA ILE A 146 0.70 11.07 -11.99
C ILE A 146 1.64 11.19 -13.20
N ARG A 147 1.63 12.38 -13.83
CA ARG A 147 2.43 12.69 -15.03
C ARG A 147 3.64 13.55 -14.70
N ALA A 148 4.51 13.07 -13.79
CA ALA A 148 5.75 13.76 -13.47
C ALA A 148 6.92 13.20 -14.30
N ASN A 149 7.91 14.03 -14.62
CA ASN A 149 9.13 13.64 -15.33
C ASN A 149 10.36 13.57 -14.42
N SER A 150 10.23 13.96 -13.16
CA SER A 150 11.26 13.84 -12.12
C SER A 150 10.68 13.16 -10.88
N ILE A 151 11.57 12.54 -10.07
CA ILE A 151 11.14 11.87 -8.83
C ILE A 151 10.56 12.90 -7.85
N ILE A 152 11.18 14.06 -7.72
CA ILE A 152 10.68 15.15 -6.86
C ILE A 152 9.28 15.59 -7.30
N GLY A 153 9.06 15.77 -8.60
CA GLY A 153 7.74 16.14 -9.13
C GLY A 153 6.70 15.04 -8.92
N PHE A 154 7.11 13.78 -8.94
CA PHE A 154 6.26 12.64 -8.63
C PHE A 154 5.87 12.63 -7.14
N GLU A 155 6.84 12.81 -6.24
CA GLU A 155 6.63 12.87 -4.79
C GLU A 155 5.71 14.04 -4.41
N VAL A 156 5.98 15.23 -4.91
CA VAL A 156 5.12 16.43 -4.66
C VAL A 156 3.68 16.21 -5.13
N ALA A 157 3.49 15.58 -6.29
CA ALA A 157 2.15 15.27 -6.78
C ALA A 157 1.43 14.24 -5.89
N LEU A 158 2.17 13.22 -5.45
CA LEU A 158 1.66 12.18 -4.54
C LEU A 158 1.28 12.78 -3.19
N ASP A 159 2.14 13.61 -2.59
CA ASP A 159 1.88 14.32 -1.34
C ASP A 159 0.65 15.21 -1.45
N GLY A 160 0.52 15.96 -2.55
CA GLY A 160 -0.63 16.81 -2.82
C GLY A 160 -1.93 16.01 -2.90
N ILE A 161 -1.92 14.84 -3.53
CA ILE A 161 -3.08 13.95 -3.61
C ILE A 161 -3.46 13.41 -2.23
N LEU A 162 -2.50 12.91 -1.47
CA LEU A 162 -2.75 12.36 -0.14
C LEU A 162 -3.22 13.44 0.85
N LEU A 163 -2.65 14.65 0.75
CA LEU A 163 -3.08 15.79 1.54
C LEU A 163 -4.52 16.20 1.21
N ALA A 164 -4.84 16.36 -0.08
CA ALA A 164 -6.20 16.71 -0.52
C ALA A 164 -7.23 15.68 -0.05
N TYR A 165 -6.92 14.38 -0.21
CA TYR A 165 -7.75 13.30 0.30
C TYR A 165 -7.94 13.39 1.83
N SER A 166 -6.87 13.66 2.56
CA SER A 166 -6.91 13.76 4.02
C SER A 166 -7.76 14.93 4.50
N LEU A 167 -7.66 16.10 3.86
CA LEU A 167 -8.45 17.28 4.20
C LEU A 167 -9.95 17.04 3.99
N VAL A 168 -10.32 16.38 2.89
CA VAL A 168 -11.72 15.99 2.63
C VAL A 168 -12.21 14.94 3.63
N THR A 169 -11.38 13.94 3.95
CA THR A 169 -11.74 12.88 4.91
C THR A 169 -11.95 13.45 6.31
N LEU A 170 -11.21 14.48 6.68
CA LEU A 170 -11.36 15.20 7.96
C LEU A 170 -12.52 16.20 7.95
N GLY A 171 -13.21 16.41 6.83
CA GLY A 171 -14.28 17.39 6.68
C GLY A 171 -13.83 18.84 6.72
N LEU A 172 -12.54 19.10 6.46
CA LEU A 172 -11.97 20.46 6.43
C LEU A 172 -12.19 21.17 5.10
N VAL A 173 -12.46 20.41 4.05
CA VAL A 173 -12.73 20.89 2.70
C VAL A 173 -13.85 20.04 2.10
N GLU A 174 -14.77 20.67 1.38
CA GLU A 174 -15.78 19.97 0.59
C GLU A 174 -15.17 19.35 -0.68
N ARG A 175 -15.77 18.26 -1.16
CA ARG A 175 -15.38 17.62 -2.42
C ARG A 175 -15.77 18.47 -3.61
#